data_8aad5bd76eac1b4218d10659cfbd7cc3
#
_entry.id   8aad5bd76eac1b4218d10659cfbd7cc3
#
_cell.length_a   1.000
_cell.length_b   1.000
_cell.length_c   1.000
_cell.angle_alpha   90.00
_cell.angle_beta   90.00
_cell.angle_gamma   90.00
#
_symmetry.space_group_name_H-M   'P 1'
#
loop_
_entity.id
_entity.type
_entity.pdbx_description
1 polymer ?
#
loop_
_entity_poly.entity_id
_entity_poly.type
_entity_poly.pdbx_seq_one_letter_code
_entity_poly.pdbx_strand_id
1 'polypeptide(L)'
;MHFVFTGTESTFKSTIAKKIAMHFNLLYIPEFARTYLEEISPNTQINPIARKDYNLIEEGQLALLSSQGYFDSNQPKVFDTDGTVLHIWKTDKFDDIDYKLLNIPSHIIYFLCYPNVEGAYDPLRMDLERRDVLHEQYVNVLKELPNTTIHLNQETLEERLRFATTEIERLLNDSI
;
A
#
# COMPACT_ATOMS: atom_id res chain seq x y z
N MET A 1 -8.50 -2.47 14.54
CA MET A 1 -8.34 -1.84 13.20
C MET A 1 -6.90 -1.87 12.77
N HIS A 2 -6.62 -1.83 11.45
CA HIS A 2 -5.27 -1.66 10.90
C HIS A 2 -5.29 -0.54 9.87
N PHE A 3 -4.14 0.08 9.66
CA PHE A 3 -3.96 1.18 8.72
C PHE A 3 -3.12 0.72 7.54
N VAL A 4 -3.67 0.78 6.33
CA VAL A 4 -2.99 0.40 5.09
C VAL A 4 -2.70 1.66 4.29
N PHE A 5 -1.42 1.93 4.01
CA PHE A 5 -1.01 2.99 3.11
C PHE A 5 -0.87 2.42 1.70
N THR A 6 -1.65 2.93 0.77
CA THR A 6 -1.72 2.43 -0.61
C THR A 6 -1.70 3.57 -1.63
N GLY A 7 -1.59 3.24 -2.90
CA GLY A 7 -1.50 4.20 -4.01
C GLY A 7 -0.29 3.94 -4.90
N THR A 8 -0.12 4.76 -5.92
CA THR A 8 0.93 4.63 -6.93
C THR A 8 2.34 4.88 -6.37
N GLU A 9 3.34 4.61 -7.19
CA GLU A 9 4.75 4.82 -6.84
C GLU A 9 5.06 6.30 -6.56
N SER A 10 6.12 6.56 -5.79
CA SER A 10 6.64 7.90 -5.49
C SER A 10 5.63 8.85 -4.83
N THR A 11 4.73 8.34 -4.01
CA THR A 11 3.70 9.13 -3.31
C THR A 11 3.95 9.25 -1.80
N PHE A 12 5.15 8.93 -1.32
CA PHE A 12 5.58 8.91 0.09
C PHE A 12 4.93 7.82 0.96
N LYS A 13 4.20 6.83 0.40
CA LYS A 13 3.53 5.76 1.17
C LYS A 13 4.40 5.19 2.30
N SER A 14 5.51 4.54 1.91
CA SER A 14 6.41 3.87 2.85
C SER A 14 7.01 4.82 3.90
N THR A 15 7.32 6.06 3.48
CA THR A 15 7.85 7.08 4.39
C THR A 15 6.82 7.49 5.43
N ILE A 16 5.57 7.74 5.00
CA ILE A 16 4.48 8.11 5.89
C ILE A 16 4.14 6.94 6.81
N ALA A 17 3.95 5.73 6.25
CA ALA A 17 3.64 4.53 7.01
C ALA A 17 4.65 4.26 8.13
N LYS A 18 5.96 4.35 7.84
CA LYS A 18 7.04 4.20 8.84
C LYS A 18 6.96 5.27 9.93
N LYS A 19 6.80 6.54 9.57
CA LYS A 19 6.74 7.66 10.52
C LYS A 19 5.49 7.57 11.42
N ILE A 20 4.35 7.20 10.85
CA ILE A 20 3.10 6.94 11.60
C ILE A 20 3.28 5.79 12.59
N ALA A 21 3.83 4.66 12.13
CA ALA A 21 4.07 3.52 13.01
C ALA A 21 4.98 3.89 14.19
N MET A 22 6.06 4.65 13.94
CA MET A 22 6.94 5.16 14.99
C MET A 22 6.22 6.11 15.95
N HIS A 23 5.43 7.06 15.44
CA HIS A 23 4.73 8.06 16.25
C HIS A 23 3.74 7.42 17.23
N PHE A 24 2.97 6.43 16.78
CA PHE A 24 1.97 5.73 17.59
C PHE A 24 2.48 4.47 18.29
N ASN A 25 3.78 4.17 18.16
CA ASN A 25 4.38 2.92 18.67
C ASN A 25 3.64 1.67 18.17
N LEU A 26 3.29 1.65 16.88
CA LEU A 26 2.63 0.54 16.19
C LEU A 26 3.63 -0.29 15.40
N LEU A 27 3.30 -1.57 15.19
CA LEU A 27 4.09 -2.43 14.32
C LEU A 27 3.94 -1.98 12.86
N TYR A 28 5.06 -1.72 12.18
CA TYR A 28 5.14 -1.46 10.75
C TYR A 28 5.42 -2.74 9.98
N ILE A 29 4.62 -3.03 8.97
CA ILE A 29 4.79 -4.18 8.07
C ILE A 29 5.13 -3.63 6.67
N PRO A 30 6.35 -3.91 6.16
CA PRO A 30 6.80 -3.42 4.86
C PRO A 30 6.13 -4.15 3.70
N GLU A 31 6.21 -3.54 2.51
CA GLU A 31 5.85 -4.18 1.25
C GLU A 31 6.85 -5.30 0.89
N PHE A 32 6.36 -6.49 0.62
CA PHE A 32 7.21 -7.64 0.28
C PHE A 32 7.91 -7.48 -1.07
N ALA A 33 7.27 -6.81 -2.04
CA ALA A 33 7.84 -6.59 -3.37
C ALA A 33 9.23 -5.93 -3.30
N ARG A 34 9.40 -4.94 -2.43
CA ARG A 34 10.70 -4.28 -2.24
C ARG A 34 11.76 -5.25 -1.72
N THR A 35 11.43 -6.04 -0.70
CA THR A 35 12.33 -7.08 -0.17
C THR A 35 12.70 -8.09 -1.24
N TYR A 36 11.71 -8.55 -2.02
CA TYR A 36 11.95 -9.50 -3.11
C TYR A 36 12.92 -8.94 -4.16
N LEU A 37 12.69 -7.71 -4.59
CA LEU A 37 13.49 -7.10 -5.66
C LEU A 37 14.90 -6.71 -5.22
N GLU A 38 15.07 -6.23 -4.00
CA GLU A 38 16.38 -5.80 -3.47
C GLU A 38 17.23 -6.97 -2.95
N GLU A 39 16.64 -7.94 -2.28
CA GLU A 39 17.36 -8.98 -1.54
C GLU A 39 17.34 -10.35 -2.22
N ILE A 40 16.20 -10.74 -2.79
CA ILE A 40 15.99 -12.08 -3.35
C ILE A 40 16.33 -12.12 -4.84
N SER A 41 16.02 -11.06 -5.56
CA SER A 41 16.23 -10.97 -7.01
C SER A 41 16.87 -9.65 -7.44
N PRO A 42 18.04 -9.27 -6.88
CA PRO A 42 18.67 -7.96 -7.09
C PRO A 42 19.07 -7.68 -8.55
N ASN A 43 19.16 -8.71 -9.39
CA ASN A 43 19.49 -8.60 -10.81
C ASN A 43 18.27 -8.74 -11.73
N THR A 44 17.06 -8.84 -11.18
CA THR A 44 15.85 -8.95 -11.99
C THR A 44 15.59 -7.63 -12.70
N GLN A 45 15.47 -7.70 -14.03
CA GLN A 45 14.94 -6.59 -14.80
C GLN A 45 13.45 -6.44 -14.48
N ILE A 46 13.11 -5.36 -13.83
CA ILE A 46 11.78 -5.15 -13.26
C ILE A 46 10.78 -4.67 -14.33
N ASN A 47 11.27 -4.09 -15.41
CA ASN A 47 10.41 -3.53 -16.45
C ASN A 47 10.58 -4.24 -17.80
N PRO A 48 9.56 -4.96 -18.27
CA PRO A 48 8.35 -5.36 -17.56
C PRO A 48 8.62 -6.51 -16.58
N ILE A 49 7.92 -6.52 -15.43
CA ILE A 49 8.01 -7.63 -14.47
C ILE A 49 7.54 -8.94 -15.13
N ALA A 50 8.31 -9.99 -14.97
CA ALA A 50 7.90 -11.30 -15.47
C ALA A 50 6.80 -11.92 -14.60
N ARG A 51 5.88 -12.64 -15.22
CA ARG A 51 4.77 -13.30 -14.50
C ARG A 51 5.23 -14.18 -13.34
N LYS A 52 6.34 -14.90 -13.52
CA LYS A 52 6.91 -15.76 -12.46
C LYS A 52 7.35 -14.96 -11.23
N ASP A 53 7.95 -13.77 -11.43
CA ASP A 53 8.41 -12.91 -10.34
C ASP A 53 7.21 -12.25 -9.64
N TYR A 54 6.20 -11.82 -10.42
CA TYR A 54 4.95 -11.35 -9.87
C TYR A 54 4.29 -12.41 -8.97
N ASN A 55 4.21 -13.66 -9.41
CA ASN A 55 3.60 -14.75 -8.63
C ASN A 55 4.33 -14.97 -7.30
N LEU A 56 5.66 -14.89 -7.30
CA LEU A 56 6.46 -15.00 -6.06
C LEU A 56 6.25 -13.81 -5.13
N ILE A 57 6.11 -12.60 -5.68
CA ILE A 57 5.79 -11.40 -4.90
C ILE A 57 4.37 -11.52 -4.31
N GLU A 58 3.39 -11.94 -5.09
CA GLU A 58 2.01 -12.17 -4.63
C GLU A 58 1.98 -13.18 -3.48
N GLU A 59 2.60 -14.34 -3.66
CA GLU A 59 2.67 -15.39 -2.63
C GLU A 59 3.36 -14.89 -1.35
N GLY A 60 4.49 -14.22 -1.50
CA GLY A 60 5.24 -13.67 -0.37
C GLY A 60 4.49 -12.57 0.38
N GLN A 61 3.83 -11.65 -0.34
CA GLN A 61 3.02 -10.60 0.28
C GLN A 61 1.82 -11.19 1.05
N LEU A 62 1.11 -12.16 0.47
CA LEU A 62 -0.03 -12.80 1.14
C LEU A 62 0.41 -13.60 2.38
N ALA A 63 1.53 -14.29 2.30
CA ALA A 63 2.12 -14.98 3.45
C ALA A 63 2.53 -14.01 4.55
N LEU A 64 3.13 -12.87 4.20
CA LEU A 64 3.49 -11.81 5.13
C LEU A 64 2.25 -11.23 5.82
N LEU A 65 1.22 -10.85 5.07
CA LEU A 65 -0.03 -10.32 5.62
C LEU A 65 -0.64 -11.31 6.62
N SER A 66 -0.74 -12.59 6.26
CA SER A 66 -1.28 -13.63 7.13
C SER A 66 -0.46 -13.80 8.40
N SER A 67 0.87 -13.92 8.29
CA SER A 67 1.76 -14.11 9.43
C SER A 67 1.81 -12.91 10.38
N GLN A 68 1.57 -11.71 9.85
CA GLN A 68 1.54 -10.48 10.63
C GLN A 68 0.14 -10.12 11.16
N GLY A 69 -0.82 -11.05 11.08
CA GLY A 69 -2.15 -10.88 11.65
C GLY A 69 -2.99 -9.79 10.98
N TYR A 70 -2.88 -9.66 9.65
CA TYR A 70 -3.69 -8.73 8.86
C TYR A 70 -5.20 -9.02 9.00
N PHE A 71 -5.56 -10.29 9.17
CA PHE A 71 -6.94 -10.75 9.32
C PHE A 71 -7.47 -10.65 10.75
N ASP A 72 -6.62 -10.32 11.72
CA ASP A 72 -6.95 -10.17 13.13
C ASP A 72 -7.07 -8.67 13.50
N SER A 73 -8.01 -8.31 14.37
CA SER A 73 -8.22 -6.91 14.77
C SER A 73 -7.69 -6.56 16.17
N ASN A 74 -6.93 -7.46 16.81
CA ASN A 74 -6.58 -7.37 18.23
C ASN A 74 -5.72 -6.15 18.60
N GLN A 75 -4.78 -5.77 17.74
CA GLN A 75 -3.92 -4.61 17.95
C GLN A 75 -3.75 -3.84 16.65
N PRO A 76 -3.85 -2.51 16.67
CA PRO A 76 -3.59 -1.69 15.50
C PRO A 76 -2.18 -1.92 14.94
N LYS A 77 -2.07 -2.00 13.62
CA LYS A 77 -0.82 -2.12 12.89
C LYS A 77 -0.84 -1.23 11.66
N VAL A 78 0.35 -0.94 11.12
CA VAL A 78 0.52 -0.16 9.91
C VAL A 78 1.12 -1.04 8.83
N PHE A 79 0.43 -1.19 7.72
CA PHE A 79 0.86 -1.96 6.56
C PHE A 79 1.24 -1.02 5.41
N ASP A 80 2.38 -1.27 4.81
CA ASP A 80 2.79 -0.66 3.54
C ASP A 80 2.27 -1.56 2.42
N THR A 81 1.11 -1.22 1.90
CA THR A 81 0.31 -1.96 0.93
C THR A 81 -0.33 -3.27 1.44
N ASP A 82 -1.19 -3.84 0.60
CA ASP A 82 -1.88 -5.12 0.83
C ASP A 82 -2.31 -5.79 -0.49
N GLY A 83 -3.35 -6.63 -0.47
CA GLY A 83 -3.89 -7.31 -1.64
C GLY A 83 -4.39 -6.38 -2.75
N THR A 84 -4.76 -5.14 -2.43
CA THR A 84 -5.26 -4.18 -3.44
C THR A 84 -4.19 -3.81 -4.46
N VAL A 85 -2.93 -3.63 -4.03
CA VAL A 85 -1.83 -3.35 -4.96
C VAL A 85 -1.55 -4.53 -5.87
N LEU A 86 -1.61 -5.75 -5.33
CA LEU A 86 -1.42 -6.97 -6.11
C LEU A 86 -2.52 -7.12 -7.16
N HIS A 87 -3.78 -6.88 -6.81
CA HIS A 87 -4.90 -6.90 -7.73
C HIS A 87 -4.72 -5.90 -8.88
N ILE A 88 -4.35 -4.67 -8.56
CA ILE A 88 -4.13 -3.62 -9.56
C ILE A 88 -2.96 -3.98 -10.47
N TRP A 89 -1.84 -4.45 -9.93
CA TRP A 89 -0.69 -4.86 -10.73
C TRP A 89 -1.01 -6.06 -11.63
N LYS A 90 -1.72 -7.06 -11.12
CA LYS A 90 -2.12 -8.24 -11.86
C LYS A 90 -3.00 -7.89 -13.05
N THR A 91 -3.97 -7.02 -12.81
CA THR A 91 -4.86 -6.52 -13.85
C THR A 91 -4.11 -5.66 -14.88
N ASP A 92 -3.28 -4.71 -14.43
CA ASP A 92 -2.57 -3.77 -15.31
C ASP A 92 -1.48 -4.44 -16.15
N LYS A 93 -0.70 -5.35 -15.57
CA LYS A 93 0.46 -5.95 -16.24
C LYS A 93 0.13 -7.22 -17.03
N PHE A 94 -0.94 -7.91 -16.67
CA PHE A 94 -1.23 -9.24 -17.20
C PHE A 94 -2.65 -9.42 -17.71
N ASP A 95 -3.48 -8.39 -17.65
CA ASP A 95 -4.92 -8.45 -17.99
C ASP A 95 -5.64 -9.61 -17.24
N ASP A 96 -5.25 -9.81 -15.98
CA ASP A 96 -5.70 -10.91 -15.13
C ASP A 96 -6.38 -10.35 -13.88
N ILE A 97 -7.69 -10.46 -13.82
CA ILE A 97 -8.52 -9.94 -12.73
C ILE A 97 -8.69 -11.00 -11.66
N ASP A 98 -8.16 -10.77 -10.47
CA ASP A 98 -8.29 -11.69 -9.34
C ASP A 98 -8.97 -11.01 -8.14
N TYR A 99 -10.28 -11.19 -8.03
CA TYR A 99 -11.09 -10.64 -6.93
C TYR A 99 -10.77 -11.27 -5.56
N LYS A 100 -10.08 -12.41 -5.50
CA LYS A 100 -9.67 -13.00 -4.21
C LYS A 100 -8.67 -12.12 -3.47
N LEU A 101 -7.88 -11.33 -4.21
CA LEU A 101 -6.96 -10.36 -3.65
C LEU A 101 -7.68 -9.19 -2.95
N LEU A 102 -8.96 -8.99 -3.23
CA LEU A 102 -9.83 -7.99 -2.62
C LEU A 102 -10.68 -8.55 -1.45
N ASN A 103 -10.33 -9.71 -0.90
CA ASN A 103 -10.94 -10.20 0.34
C ASN A 103 -10.35 -9.44 1.54
N ILE A 104 -10.75 -8.18 1.69
CA ILE A 104 -10.22 -7.24 2.66
C ILE A 104 -11.06 -7.29 3.94
N PRO A 105 -10.45 -7.47 5.13
CA PRO A 105 -11.17 -7.41 6.38
C PRO A 105 -11.81 -6.04 6.65
N SER A 106 -13.00 -6.02 7.24
CA SER A 106 -13.74 -4.77 7.49
C SER A 106 -13.07 -3.81 8.47
N HIS A 107 -12.10 -4.28 9.26
CA HIS A 107 -11.33 -3.46 10.21
C HIS A 107 -10.13 -2.74 9.57
N ILE A 108 -9.93 -2.88 8.26
CA ILE A 108 -8.90 -2.15 7.51
C ILE A 108 -9.38 -0.75 7.18
N ILE A 109 -8.49 0.24 7.39
CA ILE A 109 -8.67 1.63 7.01
C ILE A 109 -7.55 2.00 6.05
N TYR A 110 -7.93 2.48 4.88
CA TYR A 110 -6.99 2.88 3.83
C TYR A 110 -6.58 4.34 3.94
N PHE A 111 -5.30 4.60 3.72
CA PHE A 111 -4.72 5.90 3.42
C PHE A 111 -4.23 5.89 1.98
N LEU A 112 -5.03 6.45 1.07
CA LEU A 112 -4.71 6.53 -0.36
C LEU A 112 -3.82 7.74 -0.63
N CYS A 113 -2.55 7.49 -0.96
CA CYS A 113 -1.57 8.51 -1.29
C CYS A 113 -1.69 8.94 -2.76
N TYR A 114 -1.91 10.24 -2.98
CA TYR A 114 -2.11 10.84 -4.30
C TYR A 114 -0.77 11.10 -5.03
N PRO A 115 -0.73 11.02 -6.38
CA PRO A 115 0.48 11.24 -7.17
C PRO A 115 0.83 12.71 -7.42
N ASN A 116 0.14 13.67 -6.78
CA ASN A 116 0.33 15.12 -6.91
C ASN A 116 1.60 15.66 -6.20
N VAL A 117 2.63 14.83 -6.09
CA VAL A 117 3.94 15.17 -5.51
C VAL A 117 5.04 14.81 -6.51
N GLU A 118 6.16 15.53 -6.47
CA GLU A 118 7.32 15.17 -7.29
C GLU A 118 7.79 13.75 -6.94
N GLY A 119 7.91 12.92 -7.96
CA GLY A 119 8.41 11.56 -7.81
C GLY A 119 9.92 11.58 -7.54
N ALA A 120 10.37 11.04 -6.43
CA ALA A 120 11.78 10.76 -6.25
C ALA A 120 12.24 9.69 -7.24
N TYR A 121 13.42 9.90 -7.87
CA TYR A 121 14.02 8.87 -8.69
C TYR A 121 14.33 7.64 -7.82
N ASP A 122 13.84 6.48 -8.27
CA ASP A 122 14.11 5.19 -7.66
C ASP A 122 14.18 4.18 -8.82
N PRO A 123 15.33 3.52 -9.04
CA PRO A 123 15.52 2.61 -10.17
C PRO A 123 14.57 1.39 -10.16
N LEU A 124 13.95 1.11 -9.03
CA LEU A 124 12.95 0.04 -8.89
C LEU A 124 11.53 0.48 -9.31
N ARG A 125 11.35 1.72 -9.77
CA ARG A 125 10.04 2.27 -10.13
C ARG A 125 9.85 2.29 -11.63
N MET A 126 8.73 1.72 -12.06
CA MET A 126 8.46 1.42 -13.48
C MET A 126 7.39 2.29 -14.11
N ASP A 127 6.50 2.85 -13.31
CA ASP A 127 5.24 3.45 -13.78
C ASP A 127 5.12 4.94 -13.46
N LEU A 128 6.26 5.67 -13.33
CA LEU A 128 6.25 7.09 -12.97
C LEU A 128 5.43 7.95 -13.95
N GLU A 129 5.46 7.64 -15.25
CA GLU A 129 4.71 8.37 -16.28
C GLU A 129 3.22 8.01 -16.30
N ARG A 130 2.84 6.90 -15.68
CA ARG A 130 1.49 6.37 -15.65
C ARG A 130 0.80 6.51 -14.29
N ARG A 131 1.42 7.25 -13.36
CA ARG A 131 0.92 7.37 -11.98
C ARG A 131 -0.54 7.82 -11.91
N ASP A 132 -0.95 8.78 -12.74
CA ASP A 132 -2.31 9.29 -12.73
C ASP A 132 -3.32 8.23 -13.19
N VAL A 133 -2.99 7.50 -14.26
CA VAL A 133 -3.83 6.40 -14.78
C VAL A 133 -3.96 5.27 -13.76
N LEU A 134 -2.84 4.89 -13.13
CA LEU A 134 -2.86 3.87 -12.08
C LEU A 134 -3.60 4.36 -10.83
N HIS A 135 -3.48 5.65 -10.49
CA HIS A 135 -4.19 6.24 -9.36
C HIS A 135 -5.72 6.12 -9.51
N GLU A 136 -6.24 6.33 -10.72
CA GLU A 136 -7.67 6.13 -11.00
C GLU A 136 -8.09 4.68 -10.74
N GLN A 137 -7.24 3.70 -11.04
CA GLN A 137 -7.53 2.29 -10.71
C GLN A 137 -7.62 2.08 -9.20
N TYR A 138 -6.70 2.68 -8.39
CA TYR A 138 -6.79 2.63 -6.92
C TYR A 138 -8.08 3.26 -6.41
N VAL A 139 -8.46 4.43 -6.92
CA VAL A 139 -9.71 5.11 -6.55
C VAL A 139 -10.92 4.21 -6.84
N ASN A 140 -10.97 3.60 -8.01
CA ASN A 140 -12.08 2.75 -8.42
C ASN A 140 -12.16 1.48 -7.57
N VAL A 141 -11.04 0.79 -7.36
CA VAL A 141 -11.00 -0.43 -6.53
C VAL A 141 -11.42 -0.12 -5.09
N LEU A 142 -10.85 0.91 -4.48
CA LEU A 142 -11.15 1.25 -3.08
C LEU A 142 -12.59 1.74 -2.89
N LYS A 143 -13.19 2.39 -3.89
CA LYS A 143 -14.59 2.82 -3.86
C LYS A 143 -15.58 1.66 -3.82
N GLU A 144 -15.23 0.53 -4.42
CA GLU A 144 -16.07 -0.67 -4.43
C GLU A 144 -15.93 -1.50 -3.12
N LEU A 145 -14.91 -1.22 -2.30
CA LEU A 145 -14.74 -1.87 -1.01
C LEU A 145 -15.57 -1.17 0.07
N PRO A 146 -16.09 -1.92 1.06
CA PRO A 146 -16.85 -1.32 2.17
C PRO A 146 -15.97 -0.59 3.18
N ASN A 147 -14.65 -0.58 2.97
CA ASN A 147 -13.65 -0.06 3.88
C ASN A 147 -13.55 1.47 3.82
N THR A 148 -13.29 2.10 4.96
CA THR A 148 -13.02 3.53 4.99
C THR A 148 -11.73 3.87 4.24
N THR A 149 -11.79 4.85 3.34
CA THR A 149 -10.64 5.38 2.62
C THR A 149 -10.43 6.86 2.96
N ILE A 150 -9.24 7.19 3.44
CA ILE A 150 -8.78 8.54 3.74
C ILE A 150 -7.81 8.95 2.64
N HIS A 151 -8.08 10.10 2.01
CA HIS A 151 -7.32 10.57 0.85
C HIS A 151 -6.20 11.51 1.28
N LEU A 152 -4.93 11.14 1.03
CA LEU A 152 -3.74 11.95 1.26
C LEU A 152 -3.37 12.71 -0.01
N ASN A 153 -4.00 13.83 -0.24
CA ASN A 153 -3.86 14.68 -1.43
C ASN A 153 -3.11 16.01 -1.17
N GLN A 154 -2.55 16.20 0.02
CA GLN A 154 -1.71 17.35 0.34
C GLN A 154 -0.44 17.34 -0.53
N GLU A 155 0.15 18.50 -0.77
CA GLU A 155 1.26 18.68 -1.71
C GLU A 155 2.62 18.29 -1.11
N THR A 156 2.77 18.36 0.21
CA THR A 156 4.04 18.07 0.89
C THR A 156 3.97 16.84 1.79
N LEU A 157 5.13 16.22 2.02
CA LEU A 157 5.26 15.12 2.97
C LEU A 157 4.81 15.51 4.38
N GLU A 158 5.20 16.69 4.83
CA GLU A 158 4.87 17.20 6.17
C GLU A 158 3.38 17.37 6.37
N GLU A 159 2.69 17.92 5.37
CA GLU A 159 1.24 18.09 5.41
C GLU A 159 0.50 16.75 5.41
N ARG A 160 0.94 15.80 4.56
CA ARG A 160 0.37 14.43 4.54
C ARG A 160 0.56 13.73 5.87
N LEU A 161 1.76 13.84 6.43
CA LEU A 161 2.07 13.23 7.72
C LEU A 161 1.21 13.81 8.83
N ARG A 162 1.10 15.16 8.92
CA ARG A 162 0.26 15.84 9.91
C ARG A 162 -1.20 15.43 9.77
N PHE A 163 -1.73 15.41 8.54
CA PHE A 163 -3.11 15.02 8.28
C PHE A 163 -3.37 13.56 8.67
N ALA A 164 -2.50 12.64 8.24
CA ALA A 164 -2.61 11.23 8.59
C ALA A 164 -2.53 10.99 10.10
N THR A 165 -1.64 11.71 10.80
CA THR A 165 -1.55 11.65 12.27
C THR A 165 -2.86 12.06 12.92
N THR A 166 -3.42 13.20 12.54
CA THR A 166 -4.71 13.69 13.09
C THR A 166 -5.86 12.71 12.87
N GLU A 167 -5.95 12.12 11.65
CA GLU A 167 -7.00 11.14 11.35
C GLU A 167 -6.84 9.85 12.16
N ILE A 168 -5.62 9.37 12.33
CA ILE A 168 -5.36 8.16 13.14
C ILE A 168 -5.65 8.42 14.62
N GLU A 169 -5.27 9.57 15.17
CA GLU A 169 -5.61 9.96 16.54
C GLU A 169 -7.13 9.95 16.76
N ARG A 170 -7.89 10.54 15.83
CA ARG A 170 -9.35 10.53 15.89
C ARG A 170 -9.90 9.11 15.88
N LEU A 171 -9.45 8.26 14.95
CA LEU A 171 -9.92 6.88 14.81
C LEU A 171 -9.59 6.01 16.02
N LEU A 172 -8.43 6.19 16.63
CA LEU A 172 -8.04 5.45 17.84
C LEU A 172 -8.87 5.89 19.05
N ASN A 173 -9.19 7.17 19.17
CA ASN A 173 -10.03 7.70 20.25
C ASN A 173 -11.50 7.29 20.11
N ASP A 174 -12.04 7.26 18.89
CA ASP A 174 -13.41 6.83 18.61
C ASP A 174 -13.65 5.33 18.87
N SER A 175 -12.58 4.56 19.08
CA SER A 175 -12.62 3.10 19.26
C SER A 175 -12.56 2.66 20.73
N ILE A 176 -12.41 3.60 21.67
CA ILE A 176 -12.42 3.41 23.12
C ILE A 176 -13.83 3.63 23.65
#